data_086f1b5e4a322bb69cf9af5b699a3fcb
#
_entry.id   086f1b5e4a322bb69cf9af5b699a3fcb
#
_cell.length_a   1.000
_cell.length_b   1.000
_cell.length_c   1.000
_cell.angle_alpha   90.00
_cell.angle_beta   90.00
_cell.angle_gamma   90.00
#
_symmetry.space_group_name_H-M   'P 1'
#
loop_
_entity.id
_entity.type
_entity.pdbx_description
1 polymer ?
#
loop_
_entity_poly.entity_id
_entity_poly.type
_entity_poly.pdbx_seq_one_letter_code
_entity_poly.pdbx_strand_id
1 'polypeptide(L)'
;MASVAAKTPPRRRGGRRILIAVGVLILIVAGIVVWLNVAAQAQVNVPASLTVYQNTASVSHNGTGFTPGLTGTVVQPGDSVQTDKKGRAGIQLPDGTLTRLASDTTIKLDSAHFNKNGTLHDVTISQQIGRTFTNVQHLVSGATFNVKGKSATASVRGTKFEVYIKPDGTMIVKLFEGTLTITSNNGTTVTFSAPQQVTIDPNGNIGPPGPIIPDPDDPFGPEIDAQNAVAAGTTPGTEQDFVGAPLHDGEQQTYTYAYAGGSLVKASLAYAGSAMKLAVKAPDGQSYFATGKLPTVVVNNAPGGIYTFIVDGVSGLGTTGEEPFLAVASVESCASADVVQLGAVHRGYTAADLINGLQQSGGVPGISNLSLSISENTVAGAIIDGKGTYNGLGWTGSVVLVANNGTLDILPVSGTVLGMNVPAAQVVEQIAAAIGQDPSNVNVGFKVERLFTCNSVLMLDGRIF
;
A
#
# COMPACT_ATOMS: atom_id res chain seq x y z
N MET A 1 -50.38 38.34 -73.33
CA MET A 1 -49.14 37.69 -72.95
C MET A 1 -48.73 38.26 -71.59
N ALA A 2 -49.00 37.56 -70.49
CA ALA A 2 -48.70 38.01 -69.17
C ALA A 2 -47.36 37.35 -68.70
N SER A 3 -46.39 38.22 -68.40
CA SER A 3 -45.07 37.81 -67.89
C SER A 3 -45.18 37.41 -66.45
N VAL A 4 -44.84 36.15 -66.14
CA VAL A 4 -44.75 35.60 -64.77
C VAL A 4 -43.36 35.94 -64.20
N ALA A 5 -43.30 36.83 -63.19
CA ALA A 5 -42.08 37.17 -62.48
C ALA A 5 -41.73 36.03 -61.49
N ALA A 6 -40.55 35.44 -61.66
CA ALA A 6 -39.99 34.45 -60.76
C ALA A 6 -39.61 35.06 -59.41
N LYS A 7 -40.24 34.56 -58.33
CA LYS A 7 -39.94 34.92 -56.95
C LYS A 7 -38.63 34.24 -56.50
N THR A 8 -37.60 35.01 -56.24
CA THR A 8 -36.34 34.56 -55.64
C THR A 8 -36.57 34.10 -54.18
N PRO A 9 -36.06 32.92 -53.75
CA PRO A 9 -36.22 32.46 -52.38
C PRO A 9 -35.40 33.28 -51.37
N PRO A 10 -35.85 33.46 -50.12
CA PRO A 10 -35.16 34.26 -49.14
C PRO A 10 -33.86 33.55 -48.69
N ARG A 11 -32.74 34.27 -48.78
CA ARG A 11 -31.43 33.85 -48.24
C ARG A 11 -31.58 33.57 -46.73
N ARG A 12 -31.46 32.29 -46.31
CA ARG A 12 -31.39 31.85 -44.90
C ARG A 12 -30.12 32.42 -44.23
N ARG A 13 -30.22 33.58 -43.56
CA ARG A 13 -29.17 34.16 -42.70
C ARG A 13 -29.06 33.47 -41.33
N GLY A 14 -29.89 32.46 -40.99
CA GLY A 14 -29.92 31.80 -39.71
C GLY A 14 -28.80 30.75 -39.49
N GLY A 15 -28.37 30.04 -40.55
CA GLY A 15 -27.43 28.92 -40.41
C GLY A 15 -26.03 29.32 -39.91
N ARG A 16 -25.55 30.51 -40.31
CA ARG A 16 -24.22 31.00 -39.91
C ARG A 16 -24.16 31.41 -38.44
N ARG A 17 -25.27 31.91 -37.87
CA ARG A 17 -25.35 32.23 -36.41
C ARG A 17 -25.41 30.99 -35.57
N ILE A 18 -26.08 29.93 -35.99
CA ILE A 18 -26.15 28.64 -35.31
C ILE A 18 -24.78 27.95 -35.32
N LEU A 19 -24.07 27.96 -36.45
CA LEU A 19 -22.71 27.40 -36.55
C LEU A 19 -21.70 28.15 -35.65
N ILE A 20 -21.82 29.48 -35.53
CA ILE A 20 -20.98 30.29 -34.65
C ILE A 20 -21.32 29.96 -33.16
N ALA A 21 -22.60 29.86 -32.82
CA ALA A 21 -23.03 29.51 -31.45
C ALA A 21 -22.58 28.09 -31.05
N VAL A 22 -22.67 27.12 -31.96
CA VAL A 22 -22.16 25.75 -31.73
C VAL A 22 -20.63 25.75 -31.63
N GLY A 23 -19.93 26.51 -32.45
CA GLY A 23 -18.46 26.66 -32.35
C GLY A 23 -18.00 27.27 -31.03
N VAL A 24 -18.70 28.30 -30.55
CA VAL A 24 -18.42 28.94 -29.24
C VAL A 24 -18.73 27.95 -28.10
N LEU A 25 -19.83 27.18 -28.16
CA LEU A 25 -20.15 26.17 -27.18
C LEU A 25 -19.08 25.07 -27.12
N ILE A 26 -18.59 24.60 -28.27
CA ILE A 26 -17.49 23.63 -28.35
C ILE A 26 -16.21 24.19 -27.72
N LEU A 27 -15.89 25.45 -27.97
CA LEU A 27 -14.71 26.11 -27.41
C LEU A 27 -14.85 26.32 -25.90
N ILE A 28 -16.04 26.60 -25.38
CA ILE A 28 -16.31 26.70 -23.94
C ILE A 28 -16.18 25.32 -23.31
N VAL A 29 -16.78 24.27 -23.90
CA VAL A 29 -16.65 22.90 -23.40
C VAL A 29 -15.19 22.44 -23.46
N ALA A 30 -14.46 22.70 -24.55
CA ALA A 30 -13.03 22.40 -24.63
C ALA A 30 -12.21 23.19 -23.59
N GLY A 31 -12.55 24.45 -23.34
CA GLY A 31 -11.89 25.26 -22.30
C GLY A 31 -12.15 24.75 -20.90
N ILE A 32 -13.39 24.36 -20.59
CA ILE A 32 -13.75 23.73 -19.30
C ILE A 32 -13.00 22.40 -19.14
N VAL A 33 -12.93 21.64 -20.18
CA VAL A 33 -12.22 20.36 -20.27
C VAL A 33 -10.72 20.53 -20.01
N VAL A 34 -10.07 21.48 -20.67
CA VAL A 34 -8.65 21.80 -20.44
C VAL A 34 -8.45 22.28 -19.01
N TRP A 35 -9.34 23.15 -18.52
CA TRP A 35 -9.27 23.66 -17.16
C TRP A 35 -9.42 22.53 -16.11
N LEU A 36 -10.36 21.61 -16.31
CA LEU A 36 -10.54 20.43 -15.44
C LEU A 36 -9.31 19.53 -15.44
N ASN A 37 -8.68 19.30 -16.62
CA ASN A 37 -7.43 18.54 -16.71
C ASN A 37 -6.27 19.21 -15.96
N VAL A 38 -6.07 20.51 -16.17
CA VAL A 38 -5.04 21.29 -15.47
C VAL A 38 -5.32 21.32 -13.98
N ALA A 39 -6.58 21.45 -13.56
CA ALA A 39 -6.97 21.42 -12.16
C ALA A 39 -6.78 20.04 -11.51
N ALA A 40 -7.01 18.95 -12.25
CA ALA A 40 -6.81 17.58 -11.77
C ALA A 40 -5.33 17.21 -11.63
N GLN A 41 -4.44 17.80 -12.44
CA GLN A 41 -2.99 17.62 -12.34
C GLN A 41 -2.32 18.62 -11.39
N ALA A 42 -3.08 19.55 -10.79
CA ALA A 42 -2.54 20.43 -9.77
C ALA A 42 -2.06 19.60 -8.56
N GLN A 43 -0.81 19.79 -8.20
CA GLN A 43 -0.17 19.08 -7.10
C GLN A 43 -0.64 19.63 -5.76
N VAL A 44 -0.81 18.76 -4.80
CA VAL A 44 -1.12 19.08 -3.42
C VAL A 44 -0.16 18.34 -2.50
N ASN A 45 0.25 18.98 -1.42
CA ASN A 45 0.97 18.32 -0.35
C ASN A 45 0.00 17.42 0.43
N VAL A 46 0.40 16.18 0.66
CA VAL A 46 -0.41 15.20 1.37
C VAL A 46 0.39 14.68 2.57
N PRO A 47 -0.22 14.60 3.76
CA PRO A 47 0.44 14.04 4.92
C PRO A 47 0.55 12.52 4.82
N ALA A 48 1.54 11.95 5.53
CA ALA A 48 1.61 10.54 5.85
C ALA A 48 0.96 10.27 7.22
N SER A 49 0.58 9.03 7.47
CA SER A 49 0.14 8.55 8.78
C SER A 49 1.27 7.76 9.44
N LEU A 50 1.59 8.07 10.70
CA LEU A 50 2.52 7.32 11.52
C LEU A 50 1.84 6.07 12.08
N THR A 51 2.49 4.92 11.94
CA THR A 51 2.18 3.71 12.70
C THR A 51 3.35 3.42 13.63
N VAL A 52 3.08 3.27 14.92
CA VAL A 52 4.10 2.92 15.91
C VAL A 52 3.92 1.45 16.23
N TYR A 53 4.88 0.63 15.81
CA TYR A 53 4.92 -0.80 16.13
C TYR A 53 5.40 -1.02 17.57
N GLN A 54 6.23 -0.08 18.08
CA GLN A 54 6.68 0.01 19.46
C GLN A 54 6.60 1.46 19.96
N ASN A 55 6.37 1.66 21.25
CA ASN A 55 6.06 2.97 21.87
C ASN A 55 7.29 3.91 21.99
N THR A 56 8.18 3.93 21.02
CA THR A 56 9.42 4.71 21.08
C THR A 56 9.69 5.50 19.79
N ALA A 57 8.67 5.81 19.03
CA ALA A 57 8.77 6.75 17.93
C ALA A 57 8.51 8.18 18.42
N SER A 58 9.18 9.14 17.82
CA SER A 58 9.01 10.58 18.09
C SER A 58 8.87 11.35 16.78
N VAL A 59 8.10 12.41 16.80
CA VAL A 59 7.86 13.29 15.65
C VAL A 59 8.32 14.70 15.99
N SER A 60 9.01 15.33 15.06
CA SER A 60 9.36 16.77 15.14
C SER A 60 8.64 17.49 14.01
N HIS A 61 7.70 18.35 14.36
CA HIS A 61 6.98 19.18 13.40
C HIS A 61 7.81 20.40 13.01
N ASN A 62 8.23 20.47 11.74
CA ASN A 62 9.03 21.59 11.19
C ASN A 62 10.26 21.98 12.04
N GLY A 63 10.92 20.99 12.66
CA GLY A 63 12.14 21.23 13.45
C GLY A 63 11.92 21.82 14.85
N THR A 64 10.72 21.80 15.41
CA THR A 64 10.39 22.35 16.75
C THR A 64 10.87 21.50 17.92
N GLY A 65 11.56 20.40 17.67
CA GLY A 65 11.96 19.40 18.66
C GLY A 65 11.09 18.15 18.57
N PHE A 66 11.64 17.02 19.04
CA PHE A 66 10.94 15.74 19.00
C PHE A 66 9.97 15.59 20.17
N THR A 67 8.76 15.18 19.88
CA THR A 67 7.71 14.81 20.84
C THR A 67 7.28 13.37 20.59
N PRO A 68 6.79 12.63 21.62
CA PRO A 68 6.33 11.26 21.44
C PRO A 68 5.28 11.16 20.34
N GLY A 69 5.50 10.27 19.37
CA GLY A 69 4.54 9.95 18.31
C GLY A 69 3.70 8.73 18.70
N LEU A 70 2.42 8.75 18.35
CA LEU A 70 1.50 7.64 18.51
C LEU A 70 1.00 7.18 17.14
N THR A 71 0.50 5.94 17.06
CA THR A 71 -0.19 5.47 15.85
C THR A 71 -1.34 6.40 15.51
N GLY A 72 -1.43 6.81 14.24
CA GLY A 72 -2.37 7.82 13.76
C GLY A 72 -1.85 9.26 13.80
N THR A 73 -0.63 9.51 14.36
CA THR A 73 -0.02 10.85 14.28
C THR A 73 0.21 11.22 12.82
N VAL A 74 -0.25 12.42 12.46
CA VAL A 74 -0.10 12.96 11.11
C VAL A 74 1.32 13.49 10.94
N VAL A 75 2.02 13.04 9.88
CA VAL A 75 3.38 13.49 9.50
C VAL A 75 3.25 14.33 8.24
N GLN A 76 3.44 15.63 8.38
CA GLN A 76 3.36 16.58 7.26
C GLN A 76 4.70 16.64 6.51
N PRO A 77 4.71 17.02 5.21
CA PRO A 77 5.94 17.47 4.56
C PRO A 77 6.65 18.56 5.39
N GLY A 78 7.93 18.34 5.66
CA GLY A 78 8.74 19.16 6.58
C GLY A 78 8.97 18.53 7.97
N ASP A 79 8.16 17.54 8.37
CA ASP A 79 8.29 16.85 9.65
C ASP A 79 9.36 15.75 9.61
N SER A 80 9.94 15.49 10.77
CA SER A 80 10.89 14.38 10.97
C SER A 80 10.32 13.34 11.91
N VAL A 81 10.64 12.08 11.63
CA VAL A 81 10.31 10.93 12.49
C VAL A 81 11.60 10.27 12.93
N GLN A 82 11.68 9.95 14.22
CA GLN A 82 12.83 9.29 14.82
C GLN A 82 12.38 8.11 15.66
N THR A 83 13.09 6.99 15.53
CA THR A 83 13.03 5.84 16.43
C THR A 83 14.24 5.81 17.33
N ASP A 84 14.09 5.33 18.56
CA ASP A 84 15.21 5.08 19.46
C ASP A 84 15.73 3.63 19.31
N LYS A 85 16.63 3.20 20.22
CA LYS A 85 17.27 1.88 20.21
C LYS A 85 16.29 0.70 20.29
N LYS A 86 15.02 0.94 20.65
CA LYS A 86 13.97 -0.06 20.75
C LYS A 86 12.76 0.32 19.91
N GLY A 87 12.84 1.43 19.19
CA GLY A 87 11.74 1.97 18.43
C GLY A 87 11.59 1.29 17.07
N ARG A 88 10.34 0.97 16.72
CA ARG A 88 9.98 0.60 15.36
C ARG A 88 8.73 1.36 14.97
N ALA A 89 8.76 1.94 13.81
CA ALA A 89 7.64 2.73 13.29
C ALA A 89 7.51 2.58 11.77
N GLY A 90 6.45 3.09 11.22
CA GLY A 90 6.26 3.23 9.78
C GLY A 90 5.51 4.50 9.47
N ILE A 91 5.79 5.10 8.31
CA ILE A 91 4.96 6.16 7.73
C ILE A 91 4.29 5.62 6.48
N GLN A 92 2.98 5.78 6.42
CA GLN A 92 2.16 5.32 5.29
C GLN A 92 1.57 6.53 4.57
N LEU A 93 1.75 6.55 3.25
CA LEU A 93 1.16 7.53 2.35
C LEU A 93 -0.25 7.09 1.91
N PRO A 94 -1.09 8.01 1.42
CA PRO A 94 -2.47 7.69 1.03
C PRO A 94 -2.61 6.67 -0.11
N ASP A 95 -1.58 6.49 -0.93
CA ASP A 95 -1.56 5.46 -1.98
C ASP A 95 -1.19 4.06 -1.45
N GLY A 96 -0.97 3.93 -0.13
CA GLY A 96 -0.54 2.69 0.49
C GLY A 96 0.98 2.48 0.54
N THR A 97 1.78 3.35 -0.08
CA THR A 97 3.24 3.30 0.04
C THR A 97 3.65 3.39 1.50
N LEU A 98 4.43 2.41 1.97
CA LEU A 98 4.84 2.28 3.36
C LEU A 98 6.36 2.32 3.48
N THR A 99 6.88 3.22 4.31
CA THR A 99 8.29 3.22 4.73
C THR A 99 8.37 2.84 6.21
N ARG A 100 8.95 1.67 6.49
CA ARG A 100 9.21 1.19 7.86
C ARG A 100 10.58 1.66 8.33
N LEU A 101 10.68 2.00 9.60
CA LEU A 101 11.89 2.45 10.28
C LEU A 101 12.31 1.38 11.28
N ALA A 102 13.56 0.94 11.21
CA ALA A 102 14.20 0.15 12.26
C ALA A 102 14.61 1.05 13.44
N SER A 103 15.21 0.45 14.46
CA SER A 103 15.77 1.17 15.61
C SER A 103 16.84 2.20 15.19
N ASP A 104 17.06 3.24 16.00
CA ASP A 104 18.06 4.28 15.78
C ASP A 104 17.98 4.94 14.38
N THR A 105 16.78 5.12 13.86
CA THR A 105 16.54 5.66 12.53
C THR A 105 15.92 7.03 12.60
N THR A 106 16.45 7.97 11.80
CA THR A 106 15.89 9.32 11.67
C THR A 106 15.67 9.66 10.21
N ILE A 107 14.42 9.97 9.88
CA ILE A 107 13.99 10.43 8.55
C ILE A 107 13.28 11.78 8.64
N LYS A 108 13.22 12.46 7.51
CA LYS A 108 12.38 13.64 7.30
C LYS A 108 11.58 13.45 6.03
N LEU A 109 10.28 13.68 6.08
CA LEU A 109 9.43 13.76 4.90
C LEU A 109 9.61 15.15 4.27
N ASP A 110 10.49 15.28 3.28
CA ASP A 110 10.75 16.58 2.65
C ASP A 110 9.60 17.04 1.76
N SER A 111 9.06 16.12 0.97
CA SER A 111 7.90 16.37 0.11
C SER A 111 7.04 15.12 -0.06
N ALA A 112 5.75 15.32 -0.20
CA ALA A 112 4.78 14.30 -0.61
C ALA A 112 3.73 14.98 -1.48
N HIS A 113 4.00 15.08 -2.78
CA HIS A 113 3.11 15.69 -3.73
C HIS A 113 2.25 14.62 -4.41
N PHE A 114 0.97 14.83 -4.34
CA PHE A 114 -0.02 14.04 -5.06
C PHE A 114 -0.77 14.91 -6.05
N ASN A 115 -1.17 14.34 -7.15
CA ASN A 115 -2.13 14.98 -8.03
C ASN A 115 -3.49 15.01 -7.34
N LYS A 116 -4.34 15.98 -7.68
CA LYS A 116 -5.70 16.07 -7.11
C LYS A 116 -6.58 14.85 -7.40
N ASN A 117 -6.19 14.01 -8.34
CA ASN A 117 -6.83 12.73 -8.62
C ASN A 117 -6.37 11.60 -7.67
N GLY A 118 -5.55 11.89 -6.66
CA GLY A 118 -5.06 10.91 -5.68
C GLY A 118 -3.84 10.11 -6.11
N THR A 119 -3.30 10.31 -7.33
CA THR A 119 -2.09 9.61 -7.76
C THR A 119 -0.84 10.28 -7.21
N LEU A 120 0.14 9.48 -6.76
CA LEU A 120 1.44 9.97 -6.35
C LEU A 120 2.13 10.69 -7.52
N HIS A 121 2.67 11.89 -7.27
CA HIS A 121 3.47 12.64 -8.22
C HIS A 121 4.95 12.56 -7.87
N ASP A 122 5.36 13.05 -6.69
CA ASP A 122 6.70 12.88 -6.17
C ASP A 122 6.71 12.83 -4.65
N VAL A 123 7.53 11.95 -4.11
CA VAL A 123 7.82 11.86 -2.68
C VAL A 123 9.32 11.88 -2.48
N THR A 124 9.77 12.67 -1.53
CA THR A 124 11.17 12.68 -1.10
C THR A 124 11.25 12.53 0.42
N ILE A 125 11.98 11.52 0.85
CA ILE A 125 12.34 11.28 2.24
C ILE A 125 13.84 11.52 2.36
N SER A 126 14.26 12.44 3.25
CA SER A 126 15.66 12.54 3.68
C SER A 126 15.90 11.60 4.84
N GLN A 127 16.85 10.68 4.71
CA GLN A 127 17.28 9.79 5.77
C GLN A 127 18.63 10.25 6.28
N GLN A 128 18.71 10.55 7.58
CA GLN A 128 19.94 11.06 8.22
C GLN A 128 20.83 9.92 8.69
N ILE A 129 20.24 8.92 9.31
CA ILE A 129 20.90 7.74 9.88
C ILE A 129 19.90 6.60 10.04
N GLY A 130 20.41 5.40 10.20
CA GLY A 130 19.61 4.22 10.50
C GLY A 130 19.15 3.49 9.25
N ARG A 131 18.12 2.69 9.39
CA ARG A 131 17.68 1.73 8.38
C ARG A 131 16.20 1.86 8.10
N THR A 132 15.84 1.99 6.82
CA THR A 132 14.44 2.01 6.37
C THR A 132 14.19 0.91 5.35
N PHE A 133 13.02 0.29 5.41
CA PHE A 133 12.52 -0.61 4.39
C PHE A 133 11.25 0.01 3.78
N THR A 134 11.29 0.23 2.48
CA THR A 134 10.21 0.89 1.76
C THR A 134 9.59 -0.05 0.74
N ASN A 135 8.27 -0.12 0.78
CA ASN A 135 7.43 -0.79 -0.16
C ASN A 135 6.63 0.26 -0.94
N VAL A 136 7.11 0.58 -2.14
CA VAL A 136 6.50 1.62 -2.99
C VAL A 136 5.43 0.98 -3.86
N GLN A 137 4.21 1.52 -3.81
CA GLN A 137 3.13 1.14 -4.70
C GLN A 137 3.51 1.38 -6.16
N HIS A 138 2.83 0.70 -7.07
CA HIS A 138 3.09 0.86 -8.51
C HIS A 138 2.89 2.31 -8.94
N LEU A 139 3.98 2.99 -9.28
CA LEU A 139 3.96 4.40 -9.65
C LEU A 139 3.44 4.58 -11.10
N VAL A 140 2.52 5.53 -11.26
CA VAL A 140 2.10 5.97 -12.59
C VAL A 140 3.28 6.58 -13.37
N SER A 141 3.20 6.59 -14.70
CA SER A 141 4.26 7.15 -15.54
C SER A 141 4.59 8.59 -15.14
N GLY A 142 5.86 8.87 -14.88
CA GLY A 142 6.36 10.18 -14.46
C GLY A 142 6.42 10.41 -12.94
N ALA A 143 5.81 9.54 -12.12
CA ALA A 143 5.93 9.62 -10.68
C ALA A 143 7.31 9.15 -10.19
N THR A 144 7.78 9.70 -9.07
CA THR A 144 9.07 9.36 -8.46
C THR A 144 8.94 9.23 -6.95
N PHE A 145 9.64 8.25 -6.39
CA PHE A 145 9.86 8.13 -4.95
C PHE A 145 11.35 8.14 -4.67
N ASN A 146 11.80 9.05 -3.81
CA ASN A 146 13.21 9.29 -3.55
C ASN A 146 13.53 9.12 -2.07
N VAL A 147 14.60 8.37 -1.77
CA VAL A 147 15.24 8.39 -0.46
C VAL A 147 16.61 9.06 -0.59
N LYS A 148 16.73 10.21 0.04
CA LYS A 148 17.92 11.06 -0.02
C LYS A 148 18.76 10.85 1.22
N GLY A 149 19.95 10.28 1.03
CA GLY A 149 21.02 10.26 2.03
C GLY A 149 21.94 11.47 1.91
N LYS A 150 22.97 11.49 2.77
CA LYS A 150 23.98 12.56 2.75
C LYS A 150 24.84 12.56 1.46
N SER A 151 25.17 11.38 0.94
CA SER A 151 26.09 11.19 -0.19
C SER A 151 25.41 10.87 -1.52
N ALA A 152 24.18 10.37 -1.51
CA ALA A 152 23.45 9.96 -2.70
C ALA A 152 21.93 9.96 -2.49
N THR A 153 21.20 9.91 -3.61
CA THR A 153 19.75 9.72 -3.65
C THR A 153 19.43 8.41 -4.35
N ALA A 154 18.60 7.59 -3.71
CA ALA A 154 17.98 6.40 -4.31
C ALA A 154 16.61 6.78 -4.86
N SER A 155 16.40 6.61 -6.17
CA SER A 155 15.16 6.92 -6.88
C SER A 155 14.55 5.64 -7.44
N VAL A 156 13.26 5.43 -7.19
CA VAL A 156 12.56 4.18 -7.53
C VAL A 156 11.26 4.42 -8.30
N ARG A 157 10.79 3.34 -8.94
CA ARG A 157 9.48 3.27 -9.60
C ARG A 157 8.82 1.92 -9.30
N GLY A 158 8.04 1.83 -8.19
CA GLY A 158 7.34 0.60 -7.79
C GLY A 158 8.32 -0.52 -7.40
N THR A 159 8.86 -0.47 -6.19
CA THR A 159 9.95 -1.33 -5.73
C THR A 159 9.83 -1.66 -4.25
N LYS A 160 10.42 -2.81 -3.86
CA LYS A 160 10.75 -3.12 -2.45
C LYS A 160 12.25 -2.94 -2.24
N PHE A 161 12.63 -2.06 -1.37
CA PHE A 161 14.05 -1.75 -1.14
C PHE A 161 14.32 -1.29 0.30
N GLU A 162 15.56 -1.46 0.70
CA GLU A 162 16.10 -1.00 1.98
C GLU A 162 17.17 0.06 1.75
N VAL A 163 17.19 1.06 2.62
CA VAL A 163 18.29 2.02 2.72
C VAL A 163 18.85 1.96 4.14
N TYR A 164 20.14 1.67 4.25
CA TYR A 164 20.87 1.73 5.51
C TYR A 164 21.96 2.79 5.46
N ILE A 165 21.83 3.81 6.28
CA ILE A 165 22.85 4.84 6.46
C ILE A 165 23.55 4.61 7.79
N LYS A 166 24.83 4.23 7.72
CA LYS A 166 25.67 3.95 8.88
C LYS A 166 26.11 5.25 9.57
N PRO A 167 26.56 5.17 10.85
CA PRO A 167 27.09 6.32 11.57
C PRO A 167 28.29 7.00 10.88
N ASP A 168 29.09 6.24 10.13
CA ASP A 168 30.22 6.77 9.34
C ASP A 168 29.79 7.49 8.06
N GLY A 169 28.49 7.47 7.71
CA GLY A 169 27.94 8.07 6.51
C GLY A 169 27.90 7.16 5.29
N THR A 170 28.37 5.91 5.40
CA THR A 170 28.21 4.90 4.34
C THR A 170 26.74 4.61 4.13
N MET A 171 26.29 4.63 2.88
CA MET A 171 24.90 4.28 2.49
C MET A 171 24.89 2.94 1.76
N ILE A 172 24.09 2.00 2.24
CA ILE A 172 23.85 0.71 1.58
C ILE A 172 22.42 0.71 1.11
N VAL A 173 22.20 0.36 -0.17
CA VAL A 173 20.88 0.22 -0.77
C VAL A 173 20.71 -1.22 -1.22
N LYS A 174 19.74 -1.94 -0.66
CA LYS A 174 19.36 -3.29 -1.06
C LYS A 174 18.05 -3.21 -1.82
N LEU A 175 17.98 -3.83 -2.98
CA LEU A 175 16.80 -3.87 -3.83
C LEU A 175 16.29 -5.31 -3.91
N PHE A 176 15.07 -5.54 -3.44
CA PHE A 176 14.44 -6.86 -3.38
C PHE A 176 13.46 -7.08 -4.54
N GLU A 177 12.87 -6.00 -5.08
CA GLU A 177 11.93 -6.06 -6.21
C GLU A 177 12.03 -4.79 -7.06
N GLY A 178 11.97 -4.93 -8.39
CA GLY A 178 11.92 -3.83 -9.36
C GLY A 178 13.27 -3.32 -9.83
N THR A 179 13.35 -2.03 -10.14
CA THR A 179 14.54 -1.33 -10.64
C THR A 179 14.75 -0.02 -9.88
N LEU A 180 16.00 0.27 -9.53
CA LEU A 180 16.40 1.43 -8.74
C LEU A 180 17.55 2.16 -9.41
N THR A 181 17.51 3.50 -9.34
CA THR A 181 18.59 4.37 -9.80
C THR A 181 19.18 5.11 -8.60
N ILE A 182 20.48 5.03 -8.41
CA ILE A 182 21.24 5.83 -7.42
C ILE A 182 21.93 6.95 -8.17
N THR A 183 21.75 8.18 -7.67
CA THR A 183 22.49 9.36 -8.13
C THR A 183 23.28 9.93 -6.96
N SER A 184 24.58 9.92 -7.08
CA SER A 184 25.49 10.50 -6.09
C SER A 184 25.55 12.02 -6.19
N ASN A 185 25.91 12.68 -5.09
CA ASN A 185 26.10 14.14 -5.06
C ASN A 185 27.23 14.63 -6.00
N ASN A 186 28.13 13.75 -6.47
CA ASN A 186 29.14 14.06 -7.48
C ASN A 186 28.61 13.94 -8.93
N GLY A 187 27.32 13.59 -9.11
CA GLY A 187 26.67 13.44 -10.42
C GLY A 187 26.78 12.04 -11.05
N THR A 188 27.50 11.10 -10.41
CA THR A 188 27.55 9.72 -10.90
C THR A 188 26.20 9.05 -10.71
N THR A 189 25.74 8.29 -11.71
CA THR A 189 24.47 7.57 -11.67
C THR A 189 24.67 6.09 -11.97
N VAL A 190 24.04 5.21 -11.19
CA VAL A 190 24.02 3.77 -11.38
C VAL A 190 22.58 3.28 -11.30
N THR A 191 22.15 2.51 -12.30
CA THR A 191 20.83 1.84 -12.32
C THR A 191 21.04 0.32 -12.24
N PHE A 192 20.25 -0.35 -11.41
CA PHE A 192 20.32 -1.79 -11.22
C PHE A 192 18.95 -2.39 -10.93
N SER A 193 18.84 -3.71 -11.11
CA SER A 193 17.60 -4.47 -10.92
C SER A 193 17.74 -5.46 -9.77
N ALA A 194 16.62 -5.82 -9.16
CA ALA A 194 16.56 -6.80 -8.08
C ALA A 194 16.93 -8.23 -8.54
N PRO A 195 17.42 -9.11 -7.64
CA PRO A 195 17.87 -8.82 -6.28
C PRO A 195 19.34 -8.41 -6.24
N GLN A 196 19.65 -7.19 -5.88
CA GLN A 196 21.02 -6.68 -5.81
C GLN A 196 21.19 -5.61 -4.72
N GLN A 197 22.42 -5.38 -4.29
CA GLN A 197 22.76 -4.25 -3.44
C GLN A 197 23.87 -3.39 -4.03
N VAL A 198 23.89 -2.14 -3.61
CA VAL A 198 24.93 -1.15 -3.92
C VAL A 198 25.38 -0.48 -2.62
N THR A 199 26.67 -0.25 -2.48
CA THR A 199 27.25 0.52 -1.35
C THR A 199 27.82 1.83 -1.88
N ILE A 200 27.49 2.91 -1.21
CA ILE A 200 27.99 4.26 -1.50
C ILE A 200 28.82 4.74 -0.31
N ASP A 201 30.05 5.15 -0.56
CA ASP A 201 30.91 5.67 0.49
C ASP A 201 30.48 7.09 0.94
N PRO A 202 31.00 7.61 2.07
CA PRO A 202 30.67 8.95 2.55
C PRO A 202 31.05 10.09 1.58
N ASN A 203 31.95 9.83 0.62
CA ASN A 203 32.38 10.80 -0.41
C ASN A 203 31.48 10.75 -1.66
N GLY A 204 30.52 9.82 -1.71
CA GLY A 204 29.59 9.67 -2.84
C GLY A 204 30.14 8.77 -3.96
N ASN A 205 31.18 7.97 -3.73
CA ASN A 205 31.61 6.97 -4.70
C ASN A 205 30.65 5.78 -4.63
N ILE A 206 30.04 5.45 -5.78
CA ILE A 206 29.09 4.35 -5.91
C ILE A 206 29.87 3.08 -6.28
N GLY A 207 29.77 2.04 -5.45
CA GLY A 207 30.29 0.71 -5.75
C GLY A 207 29.49 0.00 -6.84
N PRO A 208 30.03 -1.08 -7.44
CA PRO A 208 29.30 -1.87 -8.42
C PRO A 208 28.09 -2.58 -7.77
N PRO A 209 26.97 -2.75 -8.50
CA PRO A 209 25.90 -3.62 -8.07
C PRO A 209 26.38 -5.07 -7.89
N GLY A 210 25.93 -5.70 -6.82
CA GLY A 210 26.31 -7.08 -6.47
C GLY A 210 25.20 -7.81 -5.72
N PRO A 211 25.41 -9.08 -5.35
CA PRO A 211 24.43 -9.83 -4.57
C PRO A 211 24.19 -9.18 -3.21
N ILE A 212 22.98 -9.33 -2.69
CA ILE A 212 22.65 -8.86 -1.33
C ILE A 212 23.50 -9.65 -0.32
N ILE A 213 24.25 -8.92 0.49
CA ILE A 213 25.10 -9.49 1.55
C ILE A 213 24.24 -9.59 2.82
N PRO A 214 24.10 -10.80 3.41
CA PRO A 214 23.43 -10.95 4.68
C PRO A 214 24.05 -10.08 5.77
N ASP A 215 23.23 -9.40 6.53
CA ASP A 215 23.61 -8.58 7.66
C ASP A 215 22.86 -9.12 8.90
N PRO A 216 23.55 -9.72 9.90
CA PRO A 216 22.89 -10.28 11.07
C PRO A 216 22.12 -9.25 11.92
N ASP A 217 22.49 -7.98 11.84
CA ASP A 217 21.84 -6.89 12.57
C ASP A 217 20.71 -6.22 11.75
N ASP A 218 20.41 -6.78 10.58
CA ASP A 218 19.35 -6.30 9.70
C ASP A 218 18.00 -6.96 10.03
N PRO A 219 17.05 -6.24 10.66
CA PRO A 219 15.75 -6.83 10.97
C PRO A 219 14.93 -7.15 9.71
N PHE A 220 15.15 -6.43 8.61
CA PHE A 220 14.36 -6.59 7.38
C PHE A 220 14.82 -7.75 6.50
N GLY A 221 16.11 -8.10 6.52
CA GLY A 221 16.62 -9.27 5.80
C GLY A 221 15.99 -10.58 6.30
N PRO A 222 16.10 -10.91 7.61
CA PRO A 222 15.39 -12.06 8.18
C PRO A 222 13.87 -12.00 8.05
N GLU A 223 13.25 -10.80 8.11
CA GLU A 223 11.81 -10.63 7.87
C GLU A 223 11.41 -11.07 6.45
N ILE A 224 12.19 -10.68 5.44
CA ILE A 224 11.98 -11.10 4.04
C ILE A 224 12.15 -12.61 3.89
N ASP A 225 13.12 -13.21 4.57
CA ASP A 225 13.31 -14.66 4.55
C ASP A 225 12.09 -15.37 5.15
N ALA A 226 11.50 -14.84 6.24
CA ALA A 226 10.28 -15.37 6.83
C ALA A 226 9.07 -15.23 5.89
N GLN A 227 8.90 -14.07 5.24
CA GLN A 227 7.85 -13.84 4.24
C GLN A 227 7.99 -14.81 3.06
N ASN A 228 9.19 -14.98 2.51
CA ASN A 228 9.46 -15.94 1.44
C ASN A 228 9.17 -17.39 1.86
N ALA A 229 9.49 -17.75 3.11
CA ALA A 229 9.24 -19.09 3.62
C ALA A 229 7.74 -19.41 3.70
N VAL A 230 6.89 -18.44 4.05
CA VAL A 230 5.44 -18.65 4.09
C VAL A 230 4.78 -18.48 2.73
N ALA A 231 5.27 -17.60 1.87
CA ALA A 231 4.71 -17.35 0.54
C ALA A 231 4.77 -18.60 -0.37
N ALA A 232 5.80 -19.43 -0.23
CA ALA A 232 5.96 -20.61 -1.05
C ALA A 232 4.83 -21.64 -0.86
N GLY A 233 3.97 -21.81 -1.87
CA GLY A 233 2.87 -22.77 -1.88
C GLY A 233 1.64 -22.37 -1.06
N THR A 234 1.51 -21.08 -0.74
CA THR A 234 0.30 -20.46 -0.20
C THR A 234 -0.40 -19.60 -1.24
N THR A 235 -1.61 -19.17 -0.97
CA THR A 235 -2.35 -18.27 -1.85
C THR A 235 -1.75 -16.87 -1.76
N PRO A 236 -1.36 -16.22 -2.87
CA PRO A 236 -0.81 -14.87 -2.86
C PRO A 236 -1.76 -13.88 -2.15
N GLY A 237 -1.20 -12.95 -1.38
CA GLY A 237 -1.95 -11.94 -0.65
C GLY A 237 -2.59 -12.40 0.67
N THR A 238 -2.47 -13.69 1.05
CA THR A 238 -2.96 -14.20 2.35
C THR A 238 -2.01 -13.93 3.51
N GLU A 239 -0.82 -13.40 3.22
CA GLU A 239 0.19 -13.09 4.22
C GLU A 239 -0.30 -12.04 5.22
N GLN A 240 -0.03 -12.29 6.50
CA GLN A 240 -0.21 -11.35 7.58
C GLN A 240 1.06 -11.32 8.43
N ASP A 241 1.59 -10.12 8.63
CA ASP A 241 2.81 -9.89 9.39
C ASP A 241 2.51 -9.33 10.77
N PHE A 242 3.25 -9.84 11.75
CA PHE A 242 3.20 -9.39 13.13
C PHE A 242 4.60 -8.94 13.56
N VAL A 243 4.73 -7.68 13.94
CA VAL A 243 5.96 -7.12 14.51
C VAL A 243 5.80 -7.04 16.02
N GLY A 244 6.69 -7.70 16.74
CA GLY A 244 6.63 -7.75 18.19
C GLY A 244 7.47 -6.68 18.89
N ALA A 245 7.20 -6.48 20.18
CA ALA A 245 8.11 -5.76 21.07
C ALA A 245 9.36 -6.62 21.34
N PRO A 246 10.50 -6.01 21.78
CA PRO A 246 11.67 -6.79 22.16
C PRO A 246 11.33 -7.87 23.19
N LEU A 247 11.73 -9.09 22.89
CA LEU A 247 11.50 -10.29 23.70
C LEU A 247 12.79 -10.67 24.40
N HIS A 248 12.73 -10.92 25.70
CA HIS A 248 13.86 -11.35 26.51
C HIS A 248 13.81 -12.84 26.81
N ASP A 249 14.91 -13.37 27.39
CA ASP A 249 14.97 -14.77 27.80
C ASP A 249 13.80 -15.13 28.72
N GLY A 250 13.04 -16.18 28.34
CA GLY A 250 11.89 -16.69 29.08
C GLY A 250 10.59 -15.91 28.93
N GLU A 251 10.58 -14.82 28.17
CA GLU A 251 9.35 -14.08 27.85
C GLU A 251 8.61 -14.71 26.66
N GLN A 252 7.32 -14.41 26.54
CA GLN A 252 6.46 -14.88 25.46
C GLN A 252 5.64 -13.75 24.86
N GLN A 253 5.40 -13.84 23.55
CA GLN A 253 4.41 -13.02 22.86
C GLN A 253 3.42 -13.93 22.12
N THR A 254 2.17 -13.46 22.01
CA THR A 254 1.09 -14.25 21.42
C THR A 254 0.38 -13.43 20.34
N TYR A 255 0.16 -14.07 19.19
CA TYR A 255 -0.57 -13.52 18.07
C TYR A 255 -1.71 -14.44 17.65
N THR A 256 -2.70 -13.92 16.96
CA THR A 256 -3.82 -14.70 16.46
C THR A 256 -4.04 -14.46 14.98
N TYR A 257 -4.47 -15.51 14.28
CA TYR A 257 -4.71 -15.50 12.84
C TYR A 257 -6.03 -16.21 12.55
N ALA A 258 -6.95 -15.52 11.90
CA ALA A 258 -8.22 -16.08 11.50
C ALA A 258 -8.07 -16.81 10.16
N TYR A 259 -8.49 -18.07 10.11
CA TYR A 259 -8.46 -18.92 8.93
C TYR A 259 -9.77 -19.69 8.80
N ALA A 260 -10.51 -19.49 7.73
CA ALA A 260 -11.83 -20.11 7.57
C ALA A 260 -11.76 -21.60 7.16
N GLY A 261 -10.57 -22.10 6.84
CA GLY A 261 -10.34 -23.48 6.44
C GLY A 261 -9.87 -23.62 5.01
N GLY A 262 -9.15 -24.68 4.76
CA GLY A 262 -8.54 -25.00 3.47
C GLY A 262 -7.57 -26.15 3.63
N SER A 263 -6.36 -26.04 3.09
CA SER A 263 -5.40 -27.16 3.12
C SER A 263 -4.12 -26.87 3.89
N LEU A 264 -3.78 -25.61 4.13
CA LEU A 264 -2.45 -25.27 4.64
C LEU A 264 -2.46 -23.94 5.40
N VAL A 265 -1.79 -23.91 6.55
CA VAL A 265 -1.33 -22.68 7.23
C VAL A 265 0.16 -22.81 7.47
N LYS A 266 0.91 -21.79 7.08
CA LYS A 266 2.35 -21.66 7.33
C LYS A 266 2.62 -20.48 8.23
N ALA A 267 3.59 -20.62 9.12
CA ALA A 267 4.09 -19.53 9.94
C ALA A 267 5.61 -19.59 10.00
N SER A 268 6.28 -18.49 9.83
CA SER A 268 7.74 -18.39 9.93
C SER A 268 8.12 -17.19 10.78
N LEU A 269 9.05 -17.42 11.71
CA LEU A 269 9.52 -16.41 12.66
C LEU A 269 10.93 -15.97 12.26
N ALA A 270 11.15 -14.66 12.23
CA ALA A 270 12.44 -14.05 11.99
C ALA A 270 12.82 -13.08 13.12
N TYR A 271 14.12 -12.86 13.28
CA TYR A 271 14.71 -11.89 14.19
C TYR A 271 16.20 -11.76 13.88
N ALA A 272 16.82 -10.66 14.31
CA ALA A 272 18.25 -10.49 14.17
C ALA A 272 18.98 -11.18 15.33
N GLY A 273 19.82 -12.16 15.03
CA GLY A 273 20.81 -12.72 15.95
C GLY A 273 20.44 -14.04 16.62
N SER A 274 19.60 -14.04 17.63
CA SER A 274 19.40 -15.17 18.55
C SER A 274 18.40 -16.23 18.09
N ALA A 275 18.35 -17.38 18.75
CA ALA A 275 17.38 -18.45 18.46
C ALA A 275 16.10 -18.31 19.28
N MET A 276 14.97 -18.41 18.65
CA MET A 276 13.64 -18.38 19.28
C MET A 276 12.89 -19.68 19.00
N LYS A 277 11.79 -19.88 19.70
CA LYS A 277 10.87 -20.97 19.46
C LYS A 277 9.53 -20.41 19.02
N LEU A 278 9.00 -20.94 17.95
CA LEU A 278 7.64 -20.70 17.48
C LEU A 278 6.76 -21.91 17.82
N ALA A 279 5.67 -21.68 18.55
CA ALA A 279 4.62 -22.66 18.74
C ALA A 279 3.33 -22.18 18.07
N VAL A 280 2.59 -23.11 17.48
CA VAL A 280 1.30 -22.87 16.83
C VAL A 280 0.26 -23.77 17.45
N LYS A 281 -0.78 -23.16 18.03
CA LYS A 281 -1.94 -23.88 18.53
C LYS A 281 -3.08 -23.73 17.52
N ALA A 282 -3.45 -24.85 16.91
CA ALA A 282 -4.54 -24.92 15.96
C ALA A 282 -5.92 -24.90 16.65
N PRO A 283 -7.01 -24.57 15.94
CA PRO A 283 -8.36 -24.51 16.50
C PRO A 283 -8.88 -25.82 17.08
N ASP A 284 -8.39 -26.97 16.59
CA ASP A 284 -8.71 -28.32 17.09
C ASP A 284 -7.93 -28.69 18.35
N GLY A 285 -7.09 -27.78 18.87
CA GLY A 285 -6.28 -27.97 20.06
C GLY A 285 -4.93 -28.63 19.82
N GLN A 286 -4.62 -29.04 18.57
CA GLN A 286 -3.29 -29.56 18.26
C GLN A 286 -2.24 -28.44 18.33
N SER A 287 -1.02 -28.80 18.70
CA SER A 287 0.10 -27.86 18.78
C SER A 287 1.27 -28.32 17.95
N TYR A 288 1.87 -27.38 17.25
CA TYR A 288 3.04 -27.56 16.41
C TYR A 288 4.13 -26.59 16.89
N PHE A 289 5.39 -26.94 16.71
CA PHE A 289 6.49 -26.05 17.12
C PHE A 289 7.72 -26.24 16.24
N ALA A 290 8.50 -25.18 16.14
CA ALA A 290 9.81 -25.15 15.50
C ALA A 290 10.77 -24.26 16.30
N THR A 291 12.06 -24.54 16.17
CA THR A 291 13.15 -23.76 16.78
C THR A 291 14.25 -23.53 15.77
N GLY A 292 15.11 -22.56 15.99
CA GLY A 292 16.25 -22.27 15.13
C GLY A 292 16.34 -20.80 14.69
N LYS A 293 17.08 -20.54 13.63
CA LYS A 293 17.26 -19.17 13.10
C LYS A 293 16.12 -18.67 12.22
N LEU A 294 15.34 -19.59 11.65
CA LEU A 294 14.15 -19.29 10.86
C LEU A 294 13.11 -20.38 11.16
N PRO A 295 12.60 -20.43 12.40
CA PRO A 295 11.65 -21.48 12.78
C PRO A 295 10.38 -21.32 11.94
N THR A 296 10.10 -22.36 11.15
CA THR A 296 8.94 -22.41 10.25
C THR A 296 8.07 -23.60 10.63
N VAL A 297 6.79 -23.33 10.86
CA VAL A 297 5.75 -24.34 11.12
C VAL A 297 4.84 -24.43 9.91
N VAL A 298 4.52 -25.68 9.53
CA VAL A 298 3.59 -25.99 8.44
C VAL A 298 2.48 -26.89 9.01
N VAL A 299 1.25 -26.40 8.96
CA VAL A 299 0.06 -27.16 9.35
C VAL A 299 -0.66 -27.60 8.08
N ASN A 300 -0.53 -28.88 7.74
CA ASN A 300 -1.24 -29.49 6.63
C ASN A 300 -2.65 -29.92 7.05
N ASN A 301 -3.59 -29.93 6.11
CA ASN A 301 -5.02 -30.19 6.36
C ASN A 301 -5.55 -29.29 7.49
N ALA A 302 -5.14 -28.03 7.44
CA ALA A 302 -5.36 -27.05 8.48
C ALA A 302 -6.87 -26.84 8.73
N PRO A 303 -7.38 -27.05 9.95
CA PRO A 303 -8.79 -26.80 10.27
C PRO A 303 -9.08 -25.30 10.29
N GLY A 304 -10.32 -24.93 9.93
CA GLY A 304 -10.79 -23.55 10.08
C GLY A 304 -10.95 -23.13 11.54
N GLY A 305 -10.74 -21.86 11.81
CA GLY A 305 -10.86 -21.26 13.14
C GLY A 305 -9.75 -20.26 13.44
N ILE A 306 -9.57 -19.93 14.70
CA ILE A 306 -8.55 -19.00 15.17
C ILE A 306 -7.30 -19.76 15.60
N TYR A 307 -6.21 -19.53 14.88
CA TYR A 307 -4.87 -20.01 15.23
C TYR A 307 -4.24 -19.09 16.26
N THR A 308 -3.52 -19.67 17.22
CA THR A 308 -2.72 -18.91 18.19
C THR A 308 -1.25 -19.23 17.98
N PHE A 309 -0.46 -18.20 17.73
CA PHE A 309 0.99 -18.28 17.58
C PHE A 309 1.65 -17.76 18.85
N ILE A 310 2.56 -18.55 19.41
CA ILE A 310 3.30 -18.23 20.61
C ILE A 310 4.78 -18.17 20.24
N VAL A 311 5.37 -17.01 20.43
CA VAL A 311 6.79 -16.77 20.22
C VAL A 311 7.48 -16.77 21.57
N ASP A 312 8.34 -17.75 21.80
CA ASP A 312 9.09 -17.93 23.07
C ASP A 312 10.51 -17.40 22.94
N GLY A 313 10.92 -16.50 23.81
CA GLY A 313 12.31 -16.17 24.04
C GLY A 313 13.03 -17.35 24.72
N VAL A 314 13.90 -18.04 24.01
CA VAL A 314 14.53 -19.27 24.50
C VAL A 314 15.72 -18.92 25.43
N SER A 315 16.76 -18.37 24.88
CA SER A 315 17.94 -17.90 25.63
C SER A 315 18.91 -17.17 24.71
N GLY A 316 19.74 -16.29 25.29
CA GLY A 316 20.77 -15.57 24.54
C GLY A 316 20.24 -14.37 23.76
N LEU A 317 19.07 -13.83 24.14
CA LEU A 317 18.46 -12.65 23.51
C LEU A 317 19.10 -11.32 23.94
N GLY A 318 20.16 -11.37 24.71
CA GLY A 318 20.90 -10.20 25.18
C GLY A 318 20.13 -9.37 26.21
N THR A 319 20.76 -8.28 26.64
CA THR A 319 20.17 -7.36 27.64
C THR A 319 19.13 -6.41 27.05
N THR A 320 19.15 -6.18 25.75
CA THR A 320 18.20 -5.31 25.03
C THR A 320 16.97 -6.06 24.56
N GLY A 321 17.01 -7.39 24.53
CA GLY A 321 15.99 -8.24 23.92
C GLY A 321 16.07 -8.22 22.38
N GLU A 322 15.30 -9.07 21.73
CA GLU A 322 15.20 -9.18 20.26
C GLU A 322 13.75 -8.94 19.82
N GLU A 323 13.59 -8.22 18.72
CA GLU A 323 12.28 -7.91 18.15
C GLU A 323 11.82 -9.04 17.22
N PRO A 324 10.80 -9.84 17.59
CA PRO A 324 10.30 -10.90 16.73
C PRO A 324 9.46 -10.33 15.58
N PHE A 325 9.63 -10.91 14.41
CA PHE A 325 8.77 -10.73 13.26
C PHE A 325 8.18 -12.08 12.86
N LEU A 326 6.86 -12.19 12.86
CA LEU A 326 6.14 -13.41 12.50
C LEU A 326 5.37 -13.17 11.20
N ALA A 327 5.71 -13.90 10.15
CA ALA A 327 4.93 -13.99 8.93
C ALA A 327 4.01 -15.22 8.99
N VAL A 328 2.76 -15.07 8.59
CA VAL A 328 1.78 -16.16 8.50
C VAL A 328 1.07 -16.07 7.15
N ALA A 329 0.95 -17.18 6.43
CA ALA A 329 0.19 -17.26 5.20
C ALA A 329 -0.54 -18.61 5.10
N SER A 330 -1.52 -18.70 4.21
CA SER A 330 -2.39 -19.87 4.09
C SER A 330 -2.75 -20.19 2.63
N VAL A 331 -3.27 -21.39 2.41
CA VAL A 331 -3.97 -21.76 1.18
C VAL A 331 -5.46 -21.50 1.38
N GLU A 332 -5.97 -20.49 0.71
CA GLU A 332 -7.37 -20.05 0.81
C GLU A 332 -8.19 -20.51 -0.41
N SER A 333 -9.51 -20.57 -0.24
CA SER A 333 -10.44 -20.78 -1.35
C SER A 333 -10.57 -19.47 -2.16
N CYS A 334 -10.53 -19.58 -3.50
CA CYS A 334 -10.79 -18.47 -4.42
C CYS A 334 -12.26 -18.41 -4.86
N ALA A 335 -13.20 -18.92 -4.06
CA ALA A 335 -14.59 -18.92 -4.39
C ALA A 335 -15.30 -17.66 -3.87
N SER A 336 -16.28 -17.16 -4.65
CA SER A 336 -17.25 -16.17 -4.18
C SER A 336 -18.18 -16.86 -3.19
N ALA A 337 -17.75 -16.96 -1.95
CA ALA A 337 -18.47 -17.66 -0.90
C ALA A 337 -18.37 -16.90 0.43
N ASP A 338 -19.35 -17.16 1.29
CA ASP A 338 -19.37 -16.65 2.65
C ASP A 338 -19.21 -17.85 3.60
N VAL A 339 -18.05 -17.94 4.25
CA VAL A 339 -17.73 -19.02 5.17
C VAL A 339 -17.39 -18.44 6.54
N VAL A 340 -18.07 -18.95 7.58
CA VAL A 340 -17.75 -18.60 8.96
C VAL A 340 -17.48 -19.89 9.72
N GLN A 341 -16.28 -20.01 10.28
CA GLN A 341 -15.88 -21.19 11.03
C GLN A 341 -15.11 -20.81 12.30
N LEU A 342 -15.66 -21.21 13.45
CA LEU A 342 -15.06 -20.96 14.75
C LEU A 342 -14.57 -19.51 14.95
N GLY A 343 -15.41 -18.54 14.51
CA GLY A 343 -15.13 -17.12 14.61
C GLY A 343 -14.28 -16.53 13.48
N ALA A 344 -13.65 -17.36 12.65
CA ALA A 344 -12.98 -16.92 11.44
C ALA A 344 -13.97 -16.70 10.31
N VAL A 345 -13.79 -15.63 9.55
CA VAL A 345 -14.65 -15.22 8.43
C VAL A 345 -13.82 -15.21 7.16
N HIS A 346 -14.38 -15.78 6.08
CA HIS A 346 -13.83 -15.75 4.75
C HIS A 346 -14.95 -15.38 3.77
N ARG A 347 -14.83 -14.24 3.10
CA ARG A 347 -15.84 -13.72 2.16
C ARG A 347 -15.23 -13.38 0.83
N GLY A 348 -15.82 -13.91 -0.24
CA GLY A 348 -15.42 -13.63 -1.60
C GLY A 348 -16.48 -12.82 -2.34
N TYR A 349 -16.04 -11.78 -3.06
CA TYR A 349 -16.88 -10.91 -3.87
C TYR A 349 -16.36 -10.87 -5.31
N THR A 350 -17.21 -11.27 -6.25
CA THR A 350 -16.96 -11.04 -7.67
C THR A 350 -17.27 -9.58 -8.03
N ALA A 351 -16.84 -9.14 -9.21
CA ALA A 351 -17.25 -7.85 -9.75
C ALA A 351 -18.77 -7.72 -9.86
N ALA A 352 -19.47 -8.81 -10.17
CA ALA A 352 -20.93 -8.84 -10.22
C ALA A 352 -21.56 -8.66 -8.82
N ASP A 353 -20.99 -9.28 -7.79
CA ASP A 353 -21.47 -9.12 -6.41
C ASP A 353 -21.33 -7.67 -5.94
N LEU A 354 -20.20 -7.01 -6.26
CA LEU A 354 -19.98 -5.60 -5.93
C LEU A 354 -20.99 -4.69 -6.67
N ILE A 355 -21.26 -4.94 -7.96
CA ILE A 355 -22.26 -4.19 -8.73
C ILE A 355 -23.65 -4.39 -8.14
N ASN A 356 -24.03 -5.63 -7.83
CA ASN A 356 -25.33 -5.96 -7.24
C ASN A 356 -25.48 -5.30 -5.86
N GLY A 357 -24.45 -5.31 -5.03
CA GLY A 357 -24.45 -4.63 -3.73
C GLY A 357 -24.67 -3.13 -3.86
N LEU A 358 -23.98 -2.47 -4.80
CA LEU A 358 -24.21 -1.06 -5.11
C LEU A 358 -25.64 -0.78 -5.56
N GLN A 359 -26.23 -1.63 -6.42
CA GLN A 359 -27.59 -1.48 -6.90
C GLN A 359 -28.62 -1.66 -5.77
N GLN A 360 -28.42 -2.63 -4.88
CA GLN A 360 -29.28 -2.90 -3.73
C GLN A 360 -29.27 -1.77 -2.69
N SER A 361 -28.14 -1.05 -2.55
CA SER A 361 -28.05 0.13 -1.69
C SER A 361 -28.68 1.40 -2.28
N GLY A 362 -29.36 1.30 -3.43
CA GLY A 362 -30.01 2.41 -4.11
C GLY A 362 -29.24 2.93 -5.32
N GLY A 363 -28.10 2.33 -5.63
CA GLY A 363 -27.24 2.73 -6.74
C GLY A 363 -26.54 4.07 -6.49
N VAL A 364 -25.70 4.48 -7.42
CA VAL A 364 -25.09 5.82 -7.41
C VAL A 364 -25.87 6.69 -8.41
N PRO A 365 -26.50 7.80 -7.96
CA PRO A 365 -27.25 8.66 -8.83
C PRO A 365 -26.45 9.10 -10.07
N GLY A 366 -27.04 8.96 -11.26
CA GLY A 366 -26.41 9.32 -12.52
C GLY A 366 -25.47 8.27 -13.11
N ILE A 367 -25.07 7.23 -12.38
CA ILE A 367 -24.23 6.13 -12.90
C ILE A 367 -25.13 5.09 -13.58
N SER A 368 -24.74 4.68 -14.80
CA SER A 368 -25.33 3.57 -15.55
C SER A 368 -24.27 2.81 -16.32
N ASN A 369 -24.62 1.63 -16.82
CA ASN A 369 -23.71 0.74 -17.57
C ASN A 369 -22.39 0.44 -16.81
N LEU A 370 -22.47 0.30 -15.48
CA LEU A 370 -21.32 0.01 -14.61
C LEU A 370 -20.75 -1.37 -14.93
N SER A 371 -19.44 -1.41 -15.16
CA SER A 371 -18.64 -2.62 -15.28
C SER A 371 -17.43 -2.47 -14.37
N LEU A 372 -17.14 -3.49 -13.57
CA LEU A 372 -15.98 -3.54 -12.69
C LEU A 372 -15.06 -4.69 -13.09
N SER A 373 -13.77 -4.54 -12.85
CA SER A 373 -12.80 -5.62 -12.84
C SER A 373 -11.96 -5.56 -11.56
N ILE A 374 -11.58 -6.74 -11.08
CA ILE A 374 -10.80 -6.92 -9.86
C ILE A 374 -9.46 -7.51 -10.27
N SER A 375 -8.39 -6.89 -9.84
CA SER A 375 -7.03 -7.36 -10.07
C SER A 375 -6.18 -7.26 -8.81
N GLU A 376 -5.10 -8.06 -8.78
CA GLU A 376 -4.16 -8.06 -7.68
C GLU A 376 -3.38 -6.74 -7.64
N ASN A 377 -3.22 -6.20 -6.44
CA ASN A 377 -2.21 -5.19 -6.17
C ASN A 377 -0.97 -5.89 -5.63
N THR A 378 0.15 -5.73 -6.32
CA THR A 378 1.42 -6.43 -6.00
C THR A 378 1.99 -6.07 -4.62
N VAL A 379 1.47 -5.03 -3.97
CA VAL A 379 1.99 -4.54 -2.70
C VAL A 379 1.07 -4.81 -1.52
N ALA A 380 -0.21 -4.48 -1.62
CA ALA A 380 -1.23 -4.79 -0.61
C ALA A 380 -2.63 -4.54 -1.18
N GLY A 381 -3.58 -5.41 -0.82
CA GLY A 381 -4.98 -5.20 -1.14
C GLY A 381 -5.37 -5.58 -2.57
N ALA A 382 -6.37 -4.90 -3.11
CA ALA A 382 -6.94 -5.18 -4.43
C ALA A 382 -7.12 -3.90 -5.24
N ILE A 383 -6.91 -3.99 -6.55
CA ILE A 383 -7.25 -2.92 -7.49
C ILE A 383 -8.65 -3.20 -8.04
N ILE A 384 -9.54 -2.21 -7.95
CA ILE A 384 -10.86 -2.24 -8.56
C ILE A 384 -10.88 -1.19 -9.67
N ASP A 385 -10.95 -1.65 -10.91
CA ASP A 385 -11.14 -0.78 -12.07
C ASP A 385 -12.62 -0.74 -12.42
N GLY A 386 -13.13 0.46 -12.63
CA GLY A 386 -14.51 0.71 -12.98
C GLY A 386 -14.64 1.49 -14.29
N LYS A 387 -15.68 1.19 -15.05
CA LYS A 387 -16.12 1.98 -16.19
C LYS A 387 -17.63 2.00 -16.30
N GLY A 388 -18.15 3.07 -16.89
CA GLY A 388 -19.59 3.22 -17.08
C GLY A 388 -19.94 4.55 -17.72
N THR A 389 -21.18 5.01 -17.50
CA THR A 389 -21.59 6.35 -17.87
C THR A 389 -22.09 7.11 -16.64
N TYR A 390 -21.75 8.38 -16.54
CA TYR A 390 -22.26 9.31 -15.53
C TYR A 390 -23.00 10.45 -16.23
N ASN A 391 -24.32 10.53 -16.01
CA ASN A 391 -25.22 11.45 -16.73
C ASN A 391 -25.04 11.38 -18.25
N GLY A 392 -24.85 10.18 -18.81
CA GLY A 392 -24.64 9.93 -20.23
C GLY A 392 -23.21 10.12 -20.73
N LEU A 393 -22.27 10.57 -19.89
CA LEU A 393 -20.85 10.75 -20.23
C LEU A 393 -20.05 9.51 -19.80
N GLY A 394 -19.22 8.97 -20.70
CA GLY A 394 -18.35 7.84 -20.41
C GLY A 394 -17.31 8.19 -19.35
N TRP A 395 -17.11 7.32 -18.36
CA TRP A 395 -16.08 7.44 -17.33
C TRP A 395 -15.31 6.16 -17.13
N THR A 396 -14.08 6.28 -16.63
CA THR A 396 -13.29 5.20 -16.05
C THR A 396 -12.70 5.63 -14.72
N GLY A 397 -12.43 4.69 -13.83
CA GLY A 397 -11.78 4.99 -12.55
C GLY A 397 -11.12 3.75 -11.98
N SER A 398 -10.13 3.95 -11.13
CA SER A 398 -9.40 2.91 -10.42
C SER A 398 -9.27 3.28 -8.96
N VAL A 399 -9.48 2.32 -8.08
CA VAL A 399 -9.27 2.45 -6.64
C VAL A 399 -8.47 1.26 -6.14
N VAL A 400 -7.73 1.46 -5.06
CA VAL A 400 -7.10 0.38 -4.29
C VAL A 400 -7.90 0.20 -3.00
N LEU A 401 -8.27 -1.04 -2.71
CA LEU A 401 -8.82 -1.42 -1.42
C LEU A 401 -7.72 -1.99 -0.56
N VAL A 402 -7.64 -1.56 0.69
CA VAL A 402 -6.69 -2.09 1.68
C VAL A 402 -7.40 -2.38 2.99
N ALA A 403 -6.94 -3.41 3.71
CA ALA A 403 -7.39 -3.66 5.07
C ALA A 403 -6.64 -2.73 6.04
N ASN A 404 -7.37 -2.03 6.90
CA ASN A 404 -6.81 -1.10 7.86
C ASN A 404 -7.54 -1.19 9.21
N ASN A 405 -6.82 -1.60 10.27
CA ASN A 405 -7.32 -1.66 11.65
C ASN A 405 -8.69 -2.37 11.84
N GLY A 406 -9.00 -3.32 10.96
CA GLY A 406 -10.25 -4.09 11.02
C GLY A 406 -11.36 -3.62 10.11
N THR A 407 -11.14 -2.56 9.34
CA THR A 407 -12.03 -2.00 8.31
C THR A 407 -11.36 -2.02 6.95
N LEU A 408 -12.03 -1.50 5.92
CA LEU A 408 -11.45 -1.29 4.60
C LEU A 408 -11.30 0.21 4.32
N ASP A 409 -10.16 0.57 3.75
CA ASP A 409 -9.96 1.89 3.15
C ASP A 409 -10.06 1.78 1.64
N ILE A 410 -10.73 2.75 1.02
CA ILE A 410 -10.84 2.91 -0.44
C ILE A 410 -9.92 4.04 -0.85
N LEU A 411 -8.78 3.71 -1.46
CA LEU A 411 -7.78 4.67 -1.90
C LEU A 411 -7.99 4.99 -3.38
N PRO A 412 -8.34 6.24 -3.75
CA PRO A 412 -8.51 6.62 -5.15
C PRO A 412 -7.17 6.66 -5.88
N VAL A 413 -7.08 6.02 -7.04
CA VAL A 413 -5.87 5.97 -7.87
C VAL A 413 -6.02 6.86 -9.10
N SER A 414 -7.10 6.67 -9.86
CA SER A 414 -7.33 7.44 -11.09
C SER A 414 -8.82 7.58 -11.38
N GLY A 415 -9.16 8.61 -12.14
CA GLY A 415 -10.50 8.79 -12.67
C GLY A 415 -10.47 9.59 -13.97
N THR A 416 -11.30 9.21 -14.93
CA THR A 416 -11.48 9.99 -16.18
C THR A 416 -12.96 10.13 -16.51
N VAL A 417 -13.31 11.26 -17.14
CA VAL A 417 -14.60 11.47 -17.79
C VAL A 417 -14.34 11.90 -19.21
N LEU A 418 -14.92 11.25 -20.19
CA LEU A 418 -14.64 11.44 -21.62
C LEU A 418 -13.13 11.35 -21.94
N GLY A 419 -12.38 10.49 -21.24
CA GLY A 419 -10.94 10.35 -21.40
C GLY A 419 -10.10 11.44 -20.72
N MET A 420 -10.70 12.36 -19.98
CA MET A 420 -10.03 13.44 -19.26
C MET A 420 -9.98 13.15 -17.76
N ASN A 421 -8.80 13.34 -17.16
CA ASN A 421 -8.60 13.09 -15.74
C ASN A 421 -9.56 13.96 -14.89
N VAL A 422 -10.17 13.33 -13.88
CA VAL A 422 -10.98 14.00 -12.87
C VAL A 422 -10.42 13.67 -11.47
N PRO A 423 -10.69 14.49 -10.45
CA PRO A 423 -10.27 14.22 -9.08
C PRO A 423 -10.92 12.92 -8.56
N ALA A 424 -10.16 11.81 -8.59
CA ALA A 424 -10.67 10.49 -8.20
C ALA A 424 -11.15 10.47 -6.75
N ALA A 425 -10.49 11.20 -5.83
CA ALA A 425 -10.90 11.32 -4.44
C ALA A 425 -12.33 11.86 -4.29
N GLN A 426 -12.69 12.93 -5.02
CA GLN A 426 -14.05 13.48 -4.98
C GLN A 426 -15.10 12.49 -5.52
N VAL A 427 -14.74 11.70 -6.53
CA VAL A 427 -15.65 10.67 -7.06
C VAL A 427 -15.87 9.58 -6.02
N VAL A 428 -14.80 9.11 -5.37
CA VAL A 428 -14.89 8.10 -4.29
C VAL A 428 -15.71 8.62 -3.11
N GLU A 429 -15.47 9.86 -2.66
CA GLU A 429 -16.26 10.48 -1.59
C GLU A 429 -17.75 10.57 -1.93
N GLN A 430 -18.10 10.97 -3.15
CA GLN A 430 -19.49 11.03 -3.60
C GLN A 430 -20.16 9.65 -3.66
N ILE A 431 -19.44 8.63 -4.15
CA ILE A 431 -19.94 7.26 -4.20
C ILE A 431 -20.14 6.73 -2.77
N ALA A 432 -19.16 6.89 -1.89
CA ALA A 432 -19.22 6.43 -0.52
C ALA A 432 -20.35 7.13 0.26
N ALA A 433 -20.50 8.45 0.11
CA ALA A 433 -21.61 9.20 0.69
C ALA A 433 -22.99 8.73 0.18
N ALA A 434 -23.10 8.39 -1.11
CA ALA A 434 -24.37 7.90 -1.68
C ALA A 434 -24.79 6.54 -1.11
N ILE A 435 -23.86 5.71 -0.66
CA ILE A 435 -24.11 4.41 0.00
C ILE A 435 -24.00 4.50 1.54
N GLY A 436 -23.85 5.70 2.10
CA GLY A 436 -23.79 5.93 3.55
C GLY A 436 -22.51 5.38 4.21
N GLN A 437 -21.40 5.31 3.47
CA GLN A 437 -20.09 4.83 3.94
C GLN A 437 -19.07 5.94 3.99
N ASP A 438 -18.06 5.79 4.85
CA ASP A 438 -16.84 6.60 4.84
C ASP A 438 -15.76 5.83 4.06
N PRO A 439 -15.17 6.37 2.97
CA PRO A 439 -14.18 5.65 2.18
C PRO A 439 -12.91 5.31 2.95
N SER A 440 -12.61 6.01 4.04
CA SER A 440 -11.48 5.73 4.94
C SER A 440 -11.81 4.78 6.09
N ASN A 441 -13.06 4.27 6.16
CA ASN A 441 -13.49 3.39 7.25
C ASN A 441 -14.74 2.60 6.84
N VAL A 442 -14.62 1.79 5.80
CA VAL A 442 -15.73 0.96 5.32
C VAL A 442 -15.92 -0.24 6.23
N ASN A 443 -17.06 -0.31 6.91
CA ASN A 443 -17.42 -1.44 7.77
C ASN A 443 -18.16 -2.51 6.96
N VAL A 444 -17.61 -3.71 6.95
CA VAL A 444 -18.16 -4.87 6.24
C VAL A 444 -18.87 -5.87 7.16
N GLY A 445 -19.09 -5.51 8.44
CA GLY A 445 -19.82 -6.31 9.42
C GLY A 445 -18.99 -7.35 10.17
N PHE A 446 -17.67 -7.33 9.99
CA PHE A 446 -16.70 -8.12 10.75
C PHE A 446 -15.35 -7.41 10.74
N LYS A 447 -14.45 -7.80 11.64
CA LYS A 447 -13.09 -7.25 11.68
C LYS A 447 -12.27 -7.83 10.54
N VAL A 448 -11.91 -7.00 9.54
CA VAL A 448 -11.06 -7.41 8.42
C VAL A 448 -9.60 -7.47 8.87
N GLU A 449 -8.95 -8.60 8.69
CA GLU A 449 -7.54 -8.79 9.01
C GLU A 449 -6.68 -8.90 7.75
N ARG A 450 -7.26 -9.42 6.67
CA ARG A 450 -6.60 -9.57 5.37
C ARG A 450 -7.54 -9.22 4.23
N LEU A 451 -6.96 -8.66 3.18
CA LEU A 451 -7.61 -8.44 1.90
C LEU A 451 -6.64 -8.86 0.80
N PHE A 452 -7.09 -9.71 -0.10
CA PHE A 452 -6.31 -10.17 -1.24
C PHE A 452 -7.22 -10.47 -2.43
N THR A 453 -6.64 -10.79 -3.57
CA THR A 453 -7.38 -11.18 -4.77
C THR A 453 -7.01 -12.58 -5.21
N CYS A 454 -7.96 -13.32 -5.71
CA CYS A 454 -7.78 -14.67 -6.21
C CYS A 454 -8.73 -14.91 -7.37
N ASN A 455 -8.20 -15.20 -8.56
CA ASN A 455 -9.00 -15.43 -9.78
C ASN A 455 -10.05 -14.32 -10.06
N SER A 456 -9.65 -13.05 -9.89
CA SER A 456 -10.53 -11.88 -10.02
C SER A 456 -11.72 -11.85 -9.03
N VAL A 457 -11.59 -12.56 -7.90
CA VAL A 457 -12.49 -12.45 -6.74
C VAL A 457 -11.76 -11.65 -5.66
N LEU A 458 -12.44 -10.66 -5.10
CA LEU A 458 -11.98 -9.94 -3.92
C LEU A 458 -12.24 -10.80 -2.68
N MET A 459 -11.20 -11.14 -1.96
CA MET A 459 -11.27 -11.96 -0.76
C MET A 459 -11.04 -11.12 0.49
N LEU A 460 -11.91 -11.26 1.47
CA LEU A 460 -11.82 -10.62 2.78
C LEU A 460 -11.80 -11.68 3.86
N ASP A 461 -10.72 -11.71 4.63
CA ASP A 461 -10.57 -12.59 5.77
C ASP A 461 -10.52 -11.80 7.07
N GLY A 462 -11.04 -12.40 8.12
CA GLY A 462 -11.05 -11.76 9.43
C GLY A 462 -11.80 -12.57 10.49
N ARG A 463 -12.36 -11.85 11.46
CA ARG A 463 -13.11 -12.48 12.54
C ARG A 463 -14.38 -11.72 12.90
N ILE A 464 -15.38 -12.42 13.41
CA ILE A 464 -16.53 -11.79 14.06
C ILE A 464 -16.08 -11.04 15.31
N PHE A 465 -16.75 -9.90 15.59
CA PHE A 465 -16.47 -9.03 16.74
C PHE A 465 -16.71 -9.77 18.06
#